data_c479d22139ca5d611e9ccf50b7329801
#
_entry.id   c479d22139ca5d611e9ccf50b7329801
#
_cell.length_a   1.000
_cell.length_b   1.000
_cell.length_c   1.000
_cell.angle_alpha   90.00
_cell.angle_beta   90.00
_cell.angle_gamma   90.00
#
_symmetry.space_group_name_H-M   'P 1'
#
loop_
_entity.id
_entity.type
_entity.pdbx_description
1 polymer ?
#
loop_
_entity_poly.entity_id
_entity_poly.type
_entity_poly.pdbx_seq_one_letter_code
_entity_poly.pdbx_strand_id
1 'polypeptide(L)'
;MRLSSSQRQFLLLATQQYAARLELATDYLLSRHLSVEEGNIFHLGVVEDPMPGHEPYKNRLAIPYITPSGVVDIRFRALLPEQEPKYLGLVGSKTTMFNTQALFAADKYICVTEGEFDCIMMSVKMPHPTVGIPGANNWKPHYVKLLDDFETVIVLADGDAAGLEFGKKISRELGNVNIISMPDGEDVNSMIIKKGSNWIHERIEQCITTTR
;
A
#
# COMPACT_ATOMS: atom_id res chain seq x y z
N MET A 1 1.97 -17.96 -8.82
CA MET A 1 1.41 -18.45 -10.11
C MET A 1 1.64 -17.35 -11.14
N ARG A 2 2.05 -17.68 -12.36
CA ARG A 2 2.21 -16.69 -13.44
C ARG A 2 0.87 -16.48 -14.13
N LEU A 3 0.39 -15.24 -14.20
CA LEU A 3 -0.85 -14.91 -14.90
C LEU A 3 -0.71 -15.15 -16.41
N SER A 4 -1.75 -15.69 -17.04
CA SER A 4 -1.87 -15.75 -18.49
C SER A 4 -2.12 -14.36 -19.09
N SER A 5 -1.94 -14.21 -20.39
CA SER A 5 -2.24 -12.94 -21.08
C SER A 5 -3.72 -12.56 -20.96
N SER A 6 -4.63 -13.52 -21.01
CA SER A 6 -6.07 -13.26 -20.83
C SER A 6 -6.41 -12.81 -19.41
N GLN A 7 -5.78 -13.38 -18.38
CA GLN A 7 -5.96 -12.93 -17.00
C GLN A 7 -5.45 -11.50 -16.80
N ARG A 8 -4.29 -11.16 -17.36
CA ARG A 8 -3.75 -9.77 -17.28
C ARG A 8 -4.68 -8.78 -17.97
N GLN A 9 -5.18 -9.14 -19.17
CA GLN A 9 -6.12 -8.30 -19.91
C GLN A 9 -7.42 -8.11 -19.12
N PHE A 10 -7.94 -9.17 -18.50
CA PHE A 10 -9.14 -9.09 -17.66
C PHE A 10 -8.93 -8.16 -16.46
N LEU A 11 -7.81 -8.29 -15.73
CA LEU A 11 -7.50 -7.42 -14.59
C LEU A 11 -7.33 -5.96 -15.02
N LEU A 12 -6.72 -5.71 -16.17
CA LEU A 12 -6.60 -4.36 -16.71
C LEU A 12 -7.96 -3.74 -17.01
N LEU A 13 -8.84 -4.47 -17.70
CA LEU A 13 -10.19 -4.00 -18.02
C LEU A 13 -11.03 -3.77 -16.76
N ALA A 14 -10.96 -4.68 -15.78
CA ALA A 14 -11.63 -4.52 -14.51
C ALA A 14 -11.14 -3.27 -13.76
N THR A 15 -9.82 -3.04 -13.73
CA THR A 15 -9.24 -1.84 -13.13
C THR A 15 -9.75 -0.57 -13.80
N GLN A 16 -9.77 -0.52 -15.14
CA GLN A 16 -10.26 0.63 -15.88
C GLN A 16 -11.75 0.90 -15.64
N GLN A 17 -12.57 -0.16 -15.64
CA GLN A 17 -14.00 -0.05 -15.39
C GLN A 17 -14.28 0.48 -13.98
N TYR A 18 -13.58 -0.03 -12.96
CA TYR A 18 -13.80 0.40 -11.58
C TYR A 18 -13.22 1.79 -11.32
N ALA A 19 -12.08 2.14 -11.89
CA ALA A 19 -11.48 3.46 -11.76
C ALA A 19 -12.39 4.56 -12.32
N ALA A 20 -13.16 4.29 -13.37
CA ALA A 20 -14.16 5.21 -13.90
C ALA A 20 -15.32 5.53 -12.93
N ARG A 21 -15.36 4.88 -11.76
CA ARG A 21 -16.39 5.05 -10.72
C ARG A 21 -15.80 5.45 -9.37
N LEU A 22 -14.58 5.99 -9.35
CA LEU A 22 -13.90 6.35 -8.10
C LEU A 22 -14.64 7.44 -7.33
N GLU A 23 -15.35 8.34 -8.00
CA GLU A 23 -16.15 9.39 -7.39
C GLU A 23 -17.21 8.85 -6.40
N LEU A 24 -17.66 7.61 -6.55
CA LEU A 24 -18.57 6.96 -5.60
C LEU A 24 -17.92 6.68 -4.23
N ALA A 25 -16.60 6.77 -4.13
CA ALA A 25 -15.85 6.63 -2.89
C ALA A 25 -15.38 7.98 -2.33
N THR A 26 -15.87 9.13 -2.83
CA THR A 26 -15.40 10.46 -2.43
C THR A 26 -15.40 10.65 -0.92
N ASP A 27 -16.52 10.37 -0.24
CA ASP A 27 -16.63 10.54 1.22
C ASP A 27 -15.67 9.63 1.98
N TYR A 28 -15.48 8.41 1.49
CA TYR A 28 -14.52 7.46 2.05
C TYR A 28 -13.08 7.96 1.90
N LEU A 29 -12.69 8.43 0.71
CA LEU A 29 -11.37 8.99 0.46
C LEU A 29 -11.12 10.23 1.31
N LEU A 30 -12.08 11.13 1.40
CA LEU A 30 -12.00 12.33 2.25
C LEU A 30 -11.84 11.95 3.73
N SER A 31 -12.51 10.91 4.21
CA SER A 31 -12.32 10.40 5.57
C SER A 31 -10.90 9.87 5.82
N ARG A 32 -10.16 9.57 4.75
CA ARG A 32 -8.75 9.17 4.74
C ARG A 32 -7.82 10.31 4.35
N HIS A 33 -8.33 11.54 4.25
CA HIS A 33 -7.59 12.72 3.80
C HIS A 33 -6.96 12.57 2.40
N LEU A 34 -7.61 11.81 1.54
CA LEU A 34 -7.27 11.65 0.13
C LEU A 34 -8.34 12.33 -0.75
N SER A 35 -7.93 12.97 -1.81
CA SER A 35 -8.83 13.42 -2.86
C SER A 35 -9.07 12.30 -3.89
N VAL A 36 -10.08 12.50 -4.75
CA VAL A 36 -10.32 11.60 -5.90
C VAL A 36 -9.14 11.62 -6.86
N GLU A 37 -8.53 12.78 -7.09
CA GLU A 37 -7.34 12.93 -7.94
C GLU A 37 -6.16 12.13 -7.42
N GLU A 38 -5.92 12.15 -6.11
CA GLU A 38 -4.88 11.36 -5.46
C GLU A 38 -5.17 9.86 -5.55
N GLY A 39 -6.43 9.46 -5.40
CA GLY A 39 -6.87 8.09 -5.61
C GLY A 39 -6.67 7.61 -7.06
N ASN A 40 -6.88 8.48 -8.03
CA ASN A 40 -6.67 8.20 -9.46
C ASN A 40 -5.21 7.90 -9.79
N ILE A 41 -4.24 8.50 -9.08
CA ILE A 41 -2.81 8.18 -9.27
C ILE A 41 -2.55 6.68 -9.08
N PHE A 42 -3.28 6.05 -8.17
CA PHE A 42 -3.17 4.61 -7.89
C PHE A 42 -4.23 3.76 -8.60
N HIS A 43 -4.98 4.35 -9.52
CA HIS A 43 -6.08 3.70 -10.24
C HIS A 43 -7.11 3.04 -9.30
N LEU A 44 -7.33 3.62 -8.12
CA LEU A 44 -8.40 3.18 -7.23
C LEU A 44 -9.75 3.30 -7.94
N GLY A 45 -10.71 2.47 -7.56
CA GLY A 45 -12.02 2.51 -8.18
C GLY A 45 -13.10 1.85 -7.33
N VAL A 46 -14.36 1.98 -7.73
CA VAL A 46 -15.48 1.33 -7.04
C VAL A 46 -16.10 0.25 -7.92
N VAL A 47 -16.34 -0.91 -7.34
CA VAL A 47 -17.03 -2.02 -8.01
C VAL A 47 -18.54 -1.76 -8.00
N GLU A 48 -19.01 -0.80 -8.80
CA GLU A 48 -20.43 -0.52 -8.96
C GLU A 48 -21.10 -1.61 -9.80
N ASP A 49 -20.51 -1.91 -10.95
CA ASP A 49 -20.92 -2.97 -11.86
C ASP A 49 -19.81 -4.04 -11.95
N PRO A 50 -19.99 -5.19 -11.29
CA PRO A 50 -18.93 -6.19 -11.23
C PRO A 50 -18.65 -6.85 -12.58
N MET A 51 -17.39 -6.98 -12.95
CA MET A 51 -16.98 -7.89 -14.01
C MET A 51 -17.35 -9.36 -13.67
N PRO A 52 -17.54 -10.25 -14.65
CA PRO A 52 -17.84 -11.66 -14.39
C PRO A 52 -16.87 -12.31 -13.39
N GLY A 53 -17.41 -12.89 -12.31
CA GLY A 53 -16.62 -13.47 -11.20
C GLY A 53 -16.20 -12.45 -10.12
N HIS A 54 -16.51 -11.17 -10.31
CA HIS A 54 -16.27 -10.13 -9.31
C HIS A 54 -17.53 -9.71 -8.52
N GLU A 55 -18.64 -10.42 -8.66
CA GLU A 55 -19.91 -10.15 -7.97
C GLU A 55 -19.77 -10.06 -6.43
N PRO A 56 -18.93 -10.88 -5.76
CA PRO A 56 -18.73 -10.78 -4.31
C PRO A 56 -18.08 -9.46 -3.86
N TYR A 57 -17.48 -8.72 -4.78
CA TYR A 57 -16.76 -7.47 -4.48
C TYR A 57 -17.61 -6.21 -4.74
N LYS A 58 -18.88 -6.36 -5.11
CA LYS A 58 -19.78 -5.24 -5.40
C LYS A 58 -19.79 -4.22 -4.25
N ASN A 59 -19.83 -2.95 -4.61
CA ASN A 59 -19.81 -1.79 -3.70
C ASN A 59 -18.57 -1.71 -2.78
N ARG A 60 -17.44 -2.31 -3.19
CA ARG A 60 -16.16 -2.19 -2.50
C ARG A 60 -15.21 -1.32 -3.30
N LEU A 61 -14.25 -0.72 -2.60
CA LEU A 61 -13.12 -0.03 -3.25
C LEU A 61 -12.15 -1.07 -3.80
N ALA A 62 -11.89 -1.00 -5.09
CA ALA A 62 -10.87 -1.78 -5.77
C ALA A 62 -9.52 -1.08 -5.66
N ILE A 63 -8.51 -1.82 -5.22
CA ILE A 63 -7.11 -1.38 -5.06
C ILE A 63 -6.26 -2.25 -5.96
N PRO A 64 -5.90 -1.79 -7.17
CA PRO A 64 -5.11 -2.59 -8.10
C PRO A 64 -3.64 -2.63 -7.71
N TYR A 65 -3.02 -3.79 -7.90
CA TYR A 65 -1.59 -3.99 -7.75
C TYR A 65 -0.94 -3.95 -9.11
N ILE A 66 -0.19 -2.90 -9.35
CA ILE A 66 0.39 -2.59 -10.65
C ILE A 66 1.90 -2.80 -10.60
N THR A 67 2.42 -3.50 -11.59
CA THR A 67 3.84 -3.72 -11.82
C THR A 67 4.23 -3.23 -13.21
N PRO A 68 5.51 -3.18 -13.59
CA PRO A 68 5.91 -2.90 -14.99
C PRO A 68 5.28 -3.85 -16.02
N SER A 69 4.79 -5.02 -15.57
CA SER A 69 4.09 -5.99 -16.42
C SER A 69 2.57 -5.76 -16.49
N GLY A 70 2.05 -4.67 -15.91
CA GLY A 70 0.63 -4.33 -15.82
C GLY A 70 -0.01 -4.73 -14.50
N VAL A 71 -1.35 -4.77 -14.45
CA VAL A 71 -2.11 -5.16 -13.27
C VAL A 71 -1.94 -6.65 -13.00
N VAL A 72 -1.53 -6.99 -11.77
CA VAL A 72 -1.24 -8.38 -11.38
C VAL A 72 -2.19 -8.93 -10.32
N ASP A 73 -2.87 -8.04 -9.58
CA ASP A 73 -3.87 -8.39 -8.58
C ASP A 73 -4.80 -7.19 -8.33
N ILE A 74 -5.94 -7.43 -7.70
CA ILE A 74 -6.84 -6.39 -7.16
C ILE A 74 -7.28 -6.84 -5.77
N ARG A 75 -7.11 -5.98 -4.76
CA ARG A 75 -7.76 -6.16 -3.47
C ARG A 75 -8.99 -5.26 -3.38
N PHE A 76 -9.94 -5.69 -2.58
CA PHE A 76 -11.21 -5.00 -2.42
C PHE A 76 -11.42 -4.65 -0.96
N ARG A 77 -11.55 -3.36 -0.68
CA ARG A 77 -11.77 -2.84 0.67
C ARG A 77 -13.23 -2.46 0.88
N ALA A 78 -13.76 -2.79 2.04
CA ALA A 78 -15.06 -2.31 2.49
C ALA A 78 -15.08 -0.77 2.53
N LEU A 79 -16.11 -0.16 1.95
CA LEU A 79 -16.36 1.28 2.01
C LEU A 79 -17.21 1.64 3.23
N LEU A 80 -18.05 0.70 3.69
CA LEU A 80 -18.96 0.87 4.82
C LEU A 80 -18.53 -0.01 5.99
N PRO A 81 -18.73 0.45 7.25
CA PRO A 81 -18.33 -0.32 8.44
C PRO A 81 -18.97 -1.70 8.56
N GLU A 82 -20.21 -1.85 8.07
CA GLU A 82 -20.97 -3.10 8.09
C GLU A 82 -20.54 -4.12 7.03
N GLN A 83 -19.70 -3.72 6.09
CA GLN A 83 -19.19 -4.63 5.06
C GLN A 83 -18.05 -5.49 5.62
N GLU A 84 -18.34 -6.71 6.01
CA GLU A 84 -17.34 -7.70 6.44
C GLU A 84 -17.03 -8.73 5.33
N PRO A 85 -15.80 -9.26 5.28
CA PRO A 85 -14.61 -8.77 5.99
C PRO A 85 -14.12 -7.43 5.41
N LYS A 86 -13.35 -6.67 6.20
CA LYS A 86 -12.77 -5.37 5.81
C LYS A 86 -12.02 -5.41 4.48
N TYR A 87 -11.33 -6.50 4.20
CA TYR A 87 -10.61 -6.73 2.93
C TYR A 87 -10.95 -8.08 2.32
N LEU A 88 -11.10 -8.09 1.01
CA LEU A 88 -11.20 -9.30 0.19
C LEU A 88 -10.08 -9.28 -0.87
N GLY A 89 -9.52 -10.44 -1.17
CA GLY A 89 -8.63 -10.66 -2.31
C GLY A 89 -9.33 -11.44 -3.41
N LEU A 90 -8.79 -11.40 -4.61
CA LEU A 90 -9.23 -12.29 -5.69
C LEU A 90 -9.04 -13.75 -5.29
N VAL A 91 -9.99 -14.59 -5.67
CA VAL A 91 -9.92 -16.02 -5.40
C VAL A 91 -8.63 -16.62 -6.00
N GLY A 92 -7.84 -17.28 -5.15
CA GLY A 92 -6.56 -17.88 -5.54
C GLY A 92 -5.39 -16.90 -5.70
N SER A 93 -5.60 -15.59 -5.49
CA SER A 93 -4.50 -14.64 -5.46
C SER A 93 -3.67 -14.77 -4.17
N LYS A 94 -2.43 -14.29 -4.24
CA LYS A 94 -1.56 -14.16 -3.07
C LYS A 94 -1.18 -12.70 -2.96
N THR A 95 -1.51 -12.07 -1.85
CA THR A 95 -1.10 -10.70 -1.55
C THR A 95 0.39 -10.52 -1.82
N THR A 96 0.71 -9.47 -2.57
CA THR A 96 2.07 -9.11 -2.95
C THR A 96 2.42 -7.73 -2.41
N MET A 97 3.63 -7.25 -2.69
CA MET A 97 4.04 -5.88 -2.39
C MET A 97 3.22 -4.90 -3.23
N PHE A 98 2.68 -3.88 -2.59
CA PHE A 98 1.95 -2.79 -3.23
C PHE A 98 2.91 -1.68 -3.65
N ASN A 99 2.55 -0.94 -4.71
CA ASN A 99 3.33 0.18 -5.27
C ASN A 99 4.78 -0.18 -5.62
N THR A 100 4.99 -1.33 -6.26
CA THR A 100 6.34 -1.78 -6.65
C THR A 100 7.06 -0.82 -7.61
N GLN A 101 6.35 0.15 -8.21
CA GLN A 101 6.98 1.19 -9.05
C GLN A 101 7.90 2.09 -8.23
N ALA A 102 7.65 2.26 -6.94
CA ALA A 102 8.52 3.02 -6.05
C ALA A 102 9.93 2.44 -5.96
N LEU A 103 10.12 1.13 -6.15
CA LEU A 103 11.44 0.48 -6.19
C LEU A 103 12.33 1.01 -7.33
N PHE A 104 11.73 1.47 -8.43
CA PHE A 104 12.46 2.00 -9.58
C PHE A 104 12.66 3.51 -9.51
N ALA A 105 11.84 4.20 -8.71
CA ALA A 105 11.94 5.64 -8.47
C ALA A 105 12.87 5.98 -7.30
N ALA A 106 13.12 5.01 -6.42
CA ALA A 106 14.00 5.17 -5.27
C ALA A 106 15.47 5.17 -5.71
N ASP A 107 16.27 6.03 -5.07
CA ASP A 107 17.73 6.08 -5.27
C ASP A 107 18.44 5.33 -4.13
N LYS A 108 18.56 5.97 -2.96
CA LYS A 108 19.38 5.44 -1.85
C LYS A 108 18.58 4.76 -0.76
N TYR A 109 17.32 5.15 -0.61
CA TYR A 109 16.47 4.62 0.44
C TYR A 109 15.06 4.35 -0.07
N ILE A 110 14.35 3.52 0.69
CA ILE A 110 12.94 3.24 0.45
C ILE A 110 12.19 3.11 1.76
N CYS A 111 10.94 3.60 1.79
CA CYS A 111 10.02 3.42 2.90
C CYS A 111 9.15 2.18 2.71
N VAL A 112 8.83 1.51 3.80
CA VAL A 112 7.95 0.33 3.84
C VAL A 112 6.86 0.57 4.86
N THR A 113 5.59 0.39 4.45
CA THR A 113 4.40 0.49 5.31
C THR A 113 3.65 -0.83 5.39
N GLU A 114 2.77 -0.99 6.39
CA GLU A 114 1.96 -2.20 6.58
C GLU A 114 0.70 -2.24 5.73
N GLY A 115 0.23 -1.08 5.23
CA GLY A 115 -1.03 -0.97 4.53
C GLY A 115 -0.93 -0.26 3.18
N GLU A 116 -1.91 -0.51 2.31
CA GLU A 116 -2.02 0.20 1.04
C GLU A 116 -2.29 1.69 1.25
N PHE A 117 -3.16 2.04 2.20
CA PHE A 117 -3.52 3.44 2.45
C PHE A 117 -2.37 4.25 3.03
N ASP A 118 -1.57 3.66 3.92
CA ASP A 118 -0.37 4.31 4.44
C ASP A 118 0.66 4.54 3.33
N CYS A 119 0.83 3.55 2.45
CA CYS A 119 1.68 3.66 1.28
C CYS A 119 1.18 4.76 0.32
N ILE A 120 -0.12 4.84 0.06
CA ILE A 120 -0.73 5.89 -0.78
C ILE A 120 -0.49 7.26 -0.13
N MET A 121 -0.79 7.41 1.17
CA MET A 121 -0.59 8.68 1.89
C MET A 121 0.86 9.15 1.83
N MET A 122 1.82 8.26 2.09
CA MET A 122 3.25 8.57 1.94
C MET A 122 3.59 9.05 0.54
N SER A 123 3.07 8.35 -0.47
CA SER A 123 3.40 8.62 -1.88
C SER A 123 2.79 9.92 -2.42
N VAL A 124 1.60 10.34 -1.92
CA VAL A 124 0.90 11.55 -2.42
C VAL A 124 1.14 12.77 -1.56
N LYS A 125 1.40 12.62 -0.26
CA LYS A 125 1.60 13.74 0.67
C LYS A 125 3.08 14.05 0.92
N MET A 126 3.98 13.15 0.57
CA MET A 126 5.41 13.29 0.87
C MET A 126 6.29 12.76 -0.27
N PRO A 127 7.49 13.36 -0.49
CA PRO A 127 8.38 12.97 -1.59
C PRO A 127 9.24 11.73 -1.22
N HIS A 128 8.66 10.74 -0.53
CA HIS A 128 9.39 9.55 -0.12
C HIS A 128 8.94 8.32 -0.90
N PRO A 129 9.86 7.63 -1.61
CA PRO A 129 9.53 6.39 -2.31
C PRO A 129 9.07 5.35 -1.29
N THR A 130 7.85 4.83 -1.46
CA THR A 130 7.21 3.97 -0.47
C THR A 130 6.56 2.77 -1.12
N VAL A 131 6.80 1.58 -0.57
CA VAL A 131 6.08 0.34 -0.88
C VAL A 131 5.22 -0.10 0.30
N GLY A 132 4.10 -0.75 0.02
CA GLY A 132 3.22 -1.32 1.05
C GLY A 132 3.33 -2.85 1.09
N ILE A 133 3.32 -3.42 2.30
CA ILE A 133 3.24 -4.88 2.51
C ILE A 133 1.98 -5.16 3.32
N PRO A 134 0.82 -5.36 2.64
CA PRO A 134 -0.47 -5.39 3.30
C PRO A 134 -0.63 -6.56 4.28
N GLY A 135 -0.57 -6.23 5.56
CA GLY A 135 -0.62 -7.15 6.69
C GLY A 135 0.75 -7.69 7.09
N ALA A 136 1.08 -7.55 8.36
CA ALA A 136 2.36 -7.91 8.97
C ALA A 136 2.83 -9.35 8.66
N ASN A 137 1.89 -10.28 8.42
CA ASN A 137 2.19 -11.67 8.08
C ASN A 137 2.54 -11.90 6.59
N ASN A 138 2.40 -10.89 5.74
CA ASN A 138 2.64 -11.01 4.29
C ASN A 138 4.08 -10.68 3.86
N TRP A 139 4.98 -10.42 4.80
CA TRP A 139 6.41 -10.36 4.50
C TRP A 139 6.89 -11.69 3.92
N LYS A 140 7.61 -11.63 2.80
CA LYS A 140 8.10 -12.83 2.09
C LYS A 140 9.62 -12.76 1.90
N PRO A 141 10.34 -13.89 2.04
CA PRO A 141 11.81 -13.91 1.94
C PRO A 141 12.38 -13.31 0.64
N HIS A 142 11.64 -13.40 -0.47
CA HIS A 142 12.11 -12.82 -1.73
C HIS A 142 12.08 -11.29 -1.76
N TYR A 143 11.38 -10.62 -0.81
CA TYR A 143 11.40 -9.15 -0.70
C TYR A 143 12.77 -8.64 -0.23
N VAL A 144 13.52 -9.45 0.51
CA VAL A 144 14.90 -9.14 0.88
C VAL A 144 15.70 -8.75 -0.36
N LYS A 145 15.64 -9.55 -1.43
CA LYS A 145 16.36 -9.29 -2.69
C LYS A 145 15.91 -8.03 -3.43
N LEU A 146 14.75 -7.50 -3.12
CA LEU A 146 14.23 -6.27 -3.72
C LEU A 146 14.65 -5.02 -2.92
N LEU A 147 15.03 -5.21 -1.67
CA LEU A 147 15.29 -4.12 -0.72
C LEU A 147 16.76 -4.06 -0.25
N ASP A 148 17.54 -5.10 -0.50
CA ASP A 148 18.92 -5.25 0.01
C ASP A 148 19.90 -4.27 -0.65
N ASP A 149 19.61 -3.82 -1.87
CA ASP A 149 20.48 -2.89 -2.62
C ASP A 149 20.31 -1.41 -2.16
N PHE A 150 19.31 -1.08 -1.36
CA PHE A 150 19.16 0.28 -0.81
C PHE A 150 20.15 0.52 0.33
N GLU A 151 20.72 1.74 0.41
CA GLU A 151 21.56 2.13 1.55
C GLU A 151 20.76 2.07 2.87
N THR A 152 19.46 2.38 2.82
CA THR A 152 18.57 2.40 3.98
C THR A 152 17.16 1.96 3.62
N VAL A 153 16.60 1.02 4.36
CA VAL A 153 15.18 0.65 4.35
C VAL A 153 14.52 1.22 5.59
N ILE A 154 13.50 2.06 5.43
CA ILE A 154 12.81 2.74 6.54
C ILE A 154 11.43 2.10 6.72
N VAL A 155 11.26 1.31 7.77
CA VAL A 155 9.98 0.69 8.10
C VAL A 155 9.16 1.64 8.96
N LEU A 156 8.01 2.06 8.44
CA LEU A 156 7.02 2.84 9.16
C LEU A 156 6.03 1.86 9.79
N ALA A 157 6.24 1.54 11.04
CA ALA A 157 5.48 0.52 11.77
C ALA A 157 4.29 1.15 12.50
N ASP A 158 3.11 0.55 12.39
CA ASP A 158 1.93 0.95 13.14
C ASP A 158 2.19 0.88 14.65
N GLY A 159 1.52 1.72 15.42
CA GLY A 159 1.68 1.87 16.86
C GLY A 159 0.96 0.77 17.65
N ASP A 160 1.14 -0.49 17.24
CA ASP A 160 0.62 -1.66 17.92
C ASP A 160 1.64 -2.81 17.95
N ALA A 161 1.27 -3.91 18.62
CA ALA A 161 2.14 -5.07 18.73
C ALA A 161 2.44 -5.74 17.38
N ALA A 162 1.50 -5.70 16.44
CA ALA A 162 1.68 -6.30 15.11
C ALA A 162 2.67 -5.48 14.29
N GLY A 163 2.56 -4.14 14.32
CA GLY A 163 3.49 -3.24 13.64
C GLY A 163 4.92 -3.35 14.19
N LEU A 164 5.06 -3.44 15.51
CA LEU A 164 6.37 -3.64 16.12
C LEU A 164 7.01 -4.98 15.70
N GLU A 165 6.24 -6.07 15.65
CA GLU A 165 6.75 -7.37 15.19
C GLU A 165 7.03 -7.39 13.69
N PHE A 166 6.25 -6.66 12.90
CA PHE A 166 6.52 -6.46 11.47
C PHE A 166 7.88 -5.80 11.25
N GLY A 167 8.14 -4.67 11.91
CA GLY A 167 9.42 -3.97 11.82
C GLY A 167 10.59 -4.84 12.26
N LYS A 168 10.46 -5.54 13.39
CA LYS A 168 11.48 -6.48 13.89
C LYS A 168 11.73 -7.64 12.93
N LYS A 169 10.68 -8.17 12.29
CA LYS A 169 10.82 -9.26 11.33
C LYS A 169 11.65 -8.84 10.13
N ILE A 170 11.38 -7.66 9.57
CA ILE A 170 12.14 -7.12 8.45
C ILE A 170 13.60 -6.87 8.86
N SER A 171 13.81 -6.25 10.02
CA SER A 171 15.15 -5.94 10.54
C SER A 171 16.01 -7.17 10.86
N ARG A 172 15.40 -8.35 11.10
CA ARG A 172 16.16 -9.61 11.25
C ARG A 172 16.66 -10.18 9.91
N GLU A 173 16.00 -9.84 8.82
CA GLU A 173 16.31 -10.37 7.49
C GLU A 173 17.11 -9.41 6.61
N LEU A 174 17.07 -8.09 6.94
CA LEU A 174 17.80 -7.01 6.25
C LEU A 174 18.69 -6.27 7.26
N GLY A 175 19.95 -6.05 6.92
CA GLY A 175 20.92 -5.39 7.78
C GLY A 175 20.87 -3.85 7.79
N ASN A 176 20.14 -3.25 6.85
CA ASN A 176 20.09 -1.81 6.57
C ASN A 176 18.75 -1.16 6.97
N VAL A 177 18.08 -1.67 8.02
CA VAL A 177 16.73 -1.25 8.41
C VAL A 177 16.75 -0.25 9.56
N ASN A 178 16.02 0.85 9.39
CA ASN A 178 15.59 1.75 10.44
C ASN A 178 14.08 1.61 10.66
N ILE A 179 13.63 1.53 11.91
CA ILE A 179 12.21 1.41 12.25
C ILE A 179 11.74 2.73 12.87
N ILE A 180 10.71 3.33 12.28
CA ILE A 180 9.98 4.48 12.84
C ILE A 180 8.63 3.95 13.30
N SER A 181 8.47 3.73 14.61
CA SER A 181 7.19 3.31 15.18
C SER A 181 6.27 4.51 15.36
N MET A 182 5.02 4.36 14.95
CA MET A 182 3.97 5.33 15.26
C MET A 182 3.65 5.26 16.76
N PRO A 183 3.11 6.32 17.36
CA PRO A 183 2.59 6.30 18.72
C PRO A 183 1.50 5.25 18.92
N ASP A 184 1.27 4.82 20.16
CA ASP A 184 0.28 3.77 20.49
C ASP A 184 -1.08 4.03 19.86
N GLY A 185 -1.58 3.05 19.10
CA GLY A 185 -2.86 3.07 18.41
C GLY A 185 -2.92 3.93 17.15
N GLU A 186 -1.79 4.50 16.71
CA GLU A 186 -1.72 5.30 15.50
C GLU A 186 -1.12 4.50 14.33
N ASP A 187 -1.52 4.86 13.11
CA ASP A 187 -0.91 4.45 11.85
C ASP A 187 -0.32 5.68 11.13
N VAL A 188 0.35 5.47 10.01
CA VAL A 188 0.95 6.55 9.22
C VAL A 188 -0.11 7.57 8.78
N ASN A 189 -1.27 7.08 8.32
CA ASN A 189 -2.36 7.94 7.87
C ASN A 189 -2.85 8.85 9.02
N SER A 190 -3.13 8.29 10.17
CA SER A 190 -3.60 9.03 11.34
C SER A 190 -2.57 10.06 11.83
N MET A 191 -1.28 9.72 11.77
CA MET A 191 -0.22 10.64 12.17
C MET A 191 -0.07 11.82 11.21
N ILE A 192 -0.17 11.60 9.89
CA ILE A 192 -0.19 12.68 8.92
C ILE A 192 -1.37 13.63 9.17
N ILE A 193 -2.53 13.09 9.50
CA ILE A 193 -3.72 13.86 9.83
C ILE A 193 -3.53 14.70 11.11
N LYS A 194 -3.01 14.08 12.18
CA LYS A 194 -2.93 14.71 13.50
C LYS A 194 -1.75 15.68 13.65
N LYS A 195 -0.62 15.39 13.02
CA LYS A 195 0.65 16.13 13.20
C LYS A 195 1.16 16.81 11.94
N GLY A 196 0.54 16.50 10.78
CA GLY A 196 1.04 16.92 9.48
C GLY A 196 2.18 16.04 8.97
N SER A 197 2.46 16.14 7.68
CA SER A 197 3.50 15.35 6.99
C SER A 197 4.91 15.61 7.54
N ASN A 198 5.19 16.83 8.02
CA ASN A 198 6.51 17.19 8.55
C ASN A 198 6.97 16.30 9.70
N TRP A 199 6.06 15.83 10.54
CA TRP A 199 6.40 14.97 11.68
C TRP A 199 7.06 13.65 11.26
N ILE A 200 6.58 13.03 10.18
CA ILE A 200 7.16 11.81 9.62
C ILE A 200 8.39 12.15 8.79
N HIS A 201 8.32 13.20 7.97
CA HIS A 201 9.42 13.66 7.12
C HIS A 201 10.72 13.88 7.92
N GLU A 202 10.67 14.61 9.02
CA GLU A 202 11.83 14.87 9.87
C GLU A 202 12.48 13.59 10.41
N ARG A 203 11.68 12.57 10.75
CA ARG A 203 12.18 11.29 11.23
C ARG A 203 12.82 10.46 10.14
N ILE A 204 12.26 10.49 8.93
CA ILE A 204 12.86 9.86 7.76
C ILE A 204 14.20 10.50 7.45
N GLU A 205 14.28 11.83 7.42
CA GLU A 205 15.53 12.56 7.16
C GLU A 205 16.61 12.26 8.22
N GLN A 206 16.23 12.10 9.49
CA GLN A 206 17.15 11.65 10.54
C GLN A 206 17.73 10.27 10.25
N CYS A 207 16.90 9.30 9.81
CA CYS A 207 17.36 7.96 9.44
C CYS A 207 18.36 8.00 8.28
N ILE A 208 18.06 8.78 7.24
CA ILE A 208 18.90 8.90 6.02
C ILE A 208 20.25 9.54 6.38
N THR A 209 20.27 10.55 7.28
CA THR A 209 21.48 11.30 7.64
C THR A 209 22.40 10.49 8.57
N THR A 210 21.83 9.64 9.42
CA THR A 210 22.60 8.85 10.41
C THR A 210 23.32 7.66 9.76
N THR A 211 22.88 7.23 8.57
CA THR A 211 23.49 6.11 7.83
C THR A 211 24.74 6.54 7.01
N ARG A 212 25.09 7.83 7.02
CA ARG A 212 26.32 8.38 6.45
C ARG A 212 27.43 8.41 7.48
#